data_1d9c4fd71b5cb7c31ffac6fb394ec390
#
_entry.id   1d9c4fd71b5cb7c31ffac6fb394ec390
#
_cell.length_a   1.000
_cell.length_b   1.000
_cell.length_c   1.000
_cell.angle_alpha   90.00
_cell.angle_beta   90.00
_cell.angle_gamma   90.00
#
_symmetry.space_group_name_H-M   'P 1'
#
loop_
_entity.id
_entity.type
_entity.pdbx_description
1 polymer ?
#
loop_
_entity_poly.entity_id
_entity_poly.type
_entity_poly.pdbx_seq_one_letter_code
_entity_poly.pdbx_strand_id
1 'polypeptide(L)'
;MLRIIFLILTAFLTSGLIIWVIDHEGFVLVNWLGYELKTNIVTAITLSILFTATIFVISYFFIKIISIKFPHLAKILLKKSYFRNLEDLVKRHQVGFESLTELLLAMEVNDIKATNELKKLFSKSIKNNNLNNFINGKIAFIAGDFYNAESYFLKINHHKNIQNLIWKSKFNIAKIEKNYESAIACANEILAINKNDINIAKELFLIYKKQGRWQNAKLIVKKFGADKFQEELQKRDRAISHCAIALEAYRSKKFNEAIREAKMALKIIDDFLPAIEIMLKSWVRNSMSFLTVLSIKRLWHSKPHIIFIDIFDLINRKLSKKDRLKSIKKLVKPTIFNRSSYKNLYLNDIAIARTALHISDLLTAKSFAKSSLEKEKNFYAYQILIDVAKIEQNSADLLKNLNEIQLFKKQSNYVCDVCDATAVSWSDSCHNCNSYDSFSWNN
;
A
#
# COMPACT_ATOMS: atom_id res chain seq x y z
N MET A 1 -44.80 -36.60 -0.68
CA MET A 1 -45.59 -37.11 -1.84
C MET A 1 -44.82 -38.21 -2.59
N LEU A 2 -43.61 -38.05 -3.04
CA LEU A 2 -42.87 -39.08 -3.82
C LEU A 2 -42.77 -40.46 -3.12
N ARG A 3 -42.54 -40.48 -1.79
CA ARG A 3 -42.43 -41.72 -0.98
C ARG A 3 -43.75 -42.48 -0.88
N ILE A 4 -44.91 -41.78 -0.87
CA ILE A 4 -46.22 -42.40 -0.81
C ILE A 4 -46.55 -42.99 -2.18
N ILE A 5 -46.25 -42.29 -3.26
CA ILE A 5 -46.42 -42.78 -4.64
C ILE A 5 -45.55 -44.02 -4.87
N PHE A 6 -44.30 -44.03 -4.38
CA PHE A 6 -43.42 -45.18 -4.49
C PHE A 6 -43.96 -46.38 -3.70
N LEU A 7 -44.49 -46.18 -2.47
CA LEU A 7 -45.11 -47.22 -1.67
C LEU A 7 -46.37 -47.80 -2.34
N ILE A 8 -47.21 -46.97 -2.93
CA ILE A 8 -48.43 -47.44 -3.65
C ILE A 8 -47.98 -48.21 -4.92
N LEU A 9 -47.00 -47.74 -5.65
CA LEU A 9 -46.51 -48.40 -6.86
C LEU A 9 -45.85 -49.77 -6.55
N THR A 10 -45.09 -49.85 -5.46
CA THR A 10 -44.49 -51.12 -5.02
C THR A 10 -45.54 -52.09 -4.52
N ALA A 11 -46.57 -51.64 -3.77
CA ALA A 11 -47.71 -52.45 -3.35
C ALA A 11 -48.48 -53.01 -4.55
N PHE A 12 -48.73 -52.16 -5.56
CA PHE A 12 -49.41 -52.57 -6.78
C PHE A 12 -48.64 -53.63 -7.60
N LEU A 13 -47.32 -53.42 -7.76
CA LEU A 13 -46.44 -54.34 -8.43
C LEU A 13 -46.33 -55.69 -7.71
N THR A 14 -46.20 -55.70 -6.37
CA THR A 14 -46.15 -56.95 -5.56
C THR A 14 -47.48 -57.68 -5.57
N SER A 15 -48.62 -56.96 -5.51
CA SER A 15 -49.94 -57.55 -5.64
C SER A 15 -50.16 -58.24 -7.02
N GLY A 16 -49.77 -57.54 -8.10
CA GLY A 16 -49.84 -58.12 -9.45
C GLY A 16 -48.97 -59.37 -9.64
N LEU A 17 -47.80 -59.41 -9.02
CA LEU A 17 -46.88 -60.54 -9.07
C LEU A 17 -47.41 -61.74 -8.27
N ILE A 18 -48.07 -61.49 -7.14
CA ILE A 18 -48.75 -62.55 -6.33
C ILE A 18 -49.89 -63.17 -7.10
N ILE A 19 -50.77 -62.38 -7.74
CA ILE A 19 -51.88 -62.84 -8.53
C ILE A 19 -51.36 -63.67 -9.70
N TRP A 20 -50.32 -63.20 -10.39
CA TRP A 20 -49.71 -63.90 -11.52
C TRP A 20 -49.13 -65.28 -11.11
N VAL A 21 -48.49 -65.36 -9.91
CA VAL A 21 -47.97 -66.66 -9.37
C VAL A 21 -49.10 -67.62 -9.00
N ILE A 22 -50.26 -67.12 -8.52
CA ILE A 22 -51.42 -67.95 -8.19
C ILE A 22 -52.09 -68.50 -9.42
N ASP A 23 -52.19 -67.73 -10.49
CA ASP A 23 -52.84 -68.16 -11.76
C ASP A 23 -52.00 -69.11 -12.59
N HIS A 24 -50.70 -69.24 -12.32
CA HIS A 24 -49.84 -70.16 -13.04
C HIS A 24 -49.45 -71.36 -12.19
N GLU A 25 -50.15 -72.46 -12.41
CA GLU A 25 -49.90 -73.71 -11.70
C GLU A 25 -48.48 -74.26 -11.99
N GLY A 26 -47.59 -74.20 -11.00
CA GLY A 26 -46.25 -74.72 -11.05
C GLY A 26 -45.95 -75.66 -9.88
N PHE A 27 -45.13 -76.68 -10.12
CA PHE A 27 -44.69 -77.62 -9.07
C PHE A 27 -43.21 -77.50 -8.85
N VAL A 28 -42.81 -77.48 -7.55
CA VAL A 28 -41.41 -77.54 -7.13
C VAL A 28 -41.17 -78.96 -6.67
N LEU A 29 -40.17 -79.62 -7.30
CA LEU A 29 -39.70 -80.93 -6.92
C LEU A 29 -38.38 -80.77 -6.18
N VAL A 30 -38.36 -81.14 -4.91
CA VAL A 30 -37.14 -81.12 -4.08
C VAL A 30 -36.76 -82.57 -3.80
N ASN A 31 -35.64 -83.05 -4.38
CA ASN A 31 -35.05 -84.34 -4.07
C ASN A 31 -33.97 -84.12 -2.97
N TRP A 32 -34.23 -84.68 -1.76
CA TRP A 32 -33.27 -84.59 -0.67
C TRP A 32 -33.19 -85.93 0.04
N LEU A 33 -32.04 -86.51 0.14
CA LEU A 33 -31.74 -87.81 0.81
C LEU A 33 -32.65 -88.97 0.36
N GLY A 34 -33.05 -89.01 -0.92
CA GLY A 34 -33.88 -90.11 -1.49
C GLY A 34 -35.38 -89.90 -1.31
N TYR A 35 -35.81 -88.83 -0.75
CA TYR A 35 -37.25 -88.44 -0.67
C TYR A 35 -37.57 -87.35 -1.72
N GLU A 36 -38.65 -87.63 -2.49
CA GLU A 36 -39.18 -86.67 -3.43
C GLU A 36 -40.33 -85.92 -2.79
N LEU A 37 -40.16 -84.65 -2.57
CA LEU A 37 -41.20 -83.73 -2.10
C LEU A 37 -41.73 -82.94 -3.30
N LYS A 38 -42.97 -83.23 -3.69
CA LYS A 38 -43.65 -82.48 -4.72
C LYS A 38 -44.65 -81.49 -4.04
N THR A 39 -44.40 -80.22 -4.20
CA THR A 39 -45.27 -79.15 -3.61
C THR A 39 -45.62 -78.12 -4.65
N ASN A 40 -46.78 -77.47 -4.46
CA ASN A 40 -47.18 -76.34 -5.33
C ASN A 40 -46.27 -75.13 -5.08
N ILE A 41 -46.00 -74.36 -6.11
CA ILE A 41 -45.10 -73.19 -6.08
C ILE A 41 -45.51 -72.19 -5.01
N VAL A 42 -46.84 -71.96 -4.85
CA VAL A 42 -47.38 -71.06 -3.83
C VAL A 42 -47.05 -71.52 -2.40
N THR A 43 -47.22 -72.85 -2.15
CA THR A 43 -46.89 -73.44 -0.86
C THR A 43 -45.37 -73.43 -0.58
N ALA A 44 -44.56 -73.62 -1.60
CA ALA A 44 -43.11 -73.54 -1.48
C ALA A 44 -42.63 -72.12 -1.08
N ILE A 45 -43.20 -71.08 -1.73
CA ILE A 45 -42.92 -69.71 -1.44
C ILE A 45 -43.39 -69.29 -0.04
N THR A 46 -44.59 -69.70 0.36
CA THR A 46 -45.14 -69.39 1.71
C THR A 46 -44.30 -70.08 2.76
N LEU A 47 -43.88 -71.30 2.56
CA LEU A 47 -43.03 -72.05 3.49
C LEU A 47 -41.61 -71.39 3.61
N SER A 48 -41.07 -70.92 2.51
CA SER A 48 -39.79 -70.21 2.46
C SER A 48 -39.85 -68.88 3.23
N ILE A 49 -40.95 -68.10 3.06
CA ILE A 49 -41.18 -66.86 3.77
C ILE A 49 -41.32 -67.10 5.30
N LEU A 50 -42.08 -68.19 5.68
CA LEU A 50 -42.27 -68.54 7.06
C LEU A 50 -40.94 -69.00 7.72
N PHE A 51 -40.15 -69.77 6.98
CA PHE A 51 -38.81 -70.18 7.43
C PHE A 51 -37.84 -69.01 7.58
N THR A 52 -37.80 -68.05 6.67
CA THR A 52 -36.96 -66.87 6.81
C THR A 52 -37.43 -65.98 7.96
N ALA A 53 -38.76 -65.86 8.16
CA ALA A 53 -39.31 -65.11 9.31
C ALA A 53 -38.95 -65.73 10.65
N THR A 54 -38.99 -67.11 10.75
CA THR A 54 -38.56 -67.81 11.95
C THR A 54 -37.10 -67.66 12.28
N ILE A 55 -36.24 -67.70 11.25
CA ILE A 55 -34.80 -67.43 11.42
C ILE A 55 -34.59 -65.98 11.91
N PHE A 56 -35.30 -65.01 11.41
CA PHE A 56 -35.25 -63.61 11.85
C PHE A 56 -35.66 -63.47 13.32
N VAL A 57 -36.72 -64.08 13.72
CA VAL A 57 -37.21 -64.09 15.12
C VAL A 57 -36.20 -64.75 16.05
N ILE A 58 -35.66 -65.89 15.67
CA ILE A 58 -34.64 -66.61 16.46
C ILE A 58 -33.38 -65.78 16.57
N SER A 59 -32.92 -65.19 15.48
CA SER A 59 -31.72 -64.34 15.49
C SER A 59 -31.92 -63.08 16.35
N TYR A 60 -33.10 -62.46 16.32
CA TYR A 60 -33.47 -61.35 17.16
C TYR A 60 -33.43 -61.74 18.67
N PHE A 61 -34.01 -62.89 19.05
CA PHE A 61 -33.96 -63.40 20.41
C PHE A 61 -32.54 -63.76 20.84
N PHE A 62 -31.76 -64.37 19.96
CA PHE A 62 -30.37 -64.71 20.22
C PHE A 62 -29.50 -63.47 20.50
N ILE A 63 -29.64 -62.42 19.68
CA ILE A 63 -28.98 -61.16 19.87
C ILE A 63 -29.43 -60.51 21.19
N LYS A 64 -30.69 -60.56 21.54
CA LYS A 64 -31.25 -59.99 22.77
C LYS A 64 -30.70 -60.75 24.03
N ILE A 65 -30.62 -62.08 23.98
CA ILE A 65 -30.06 -62.91 25.06
C ILE A 65 -28.56 -62.66 25.26
N ILE A 66 -27.79 -62.56 24.18
CA ILE A 66 -26.36 -62.21 24.21
C ILE A 66 -26.16 -60.82 24.81
N SER A 67 -27.01 -59.87 24.44
CA SER A 67 -26.97 -58.49 24.94
C SER A 67 -27.18 -58.41 26.47
N ILE A 68 -28.04 -59.28 27.05
CA ILE A 68 -28.33 -59.33 28.49
C ILE A 68 -27.24 -60.05 29.27
N LYS A 69 -26.80 -61.26 28.81
CA LYS A 69 -25.83 -62.08 29.54
C LYS A 69 -24.35 -61.68 29.37
N PHE A 70 -24.01 -61.11 28.26
CA PHE A 70 -22.63 -60.71 27.91
C PHE A 70 -22.56 -59.29 27.33
N PRO A 71 -22.73 -58.24 28.15
CA PRO A 71 -22.76 -56.86 27.65
C PRO A 71 -21.47 -56.42 26.93
N HIS A 72 -20.31 -57.02 27.25
CA HIS A 72 -19.05 -56.79 26.52
C HIS A 72 -19.07 -57.39 25.12
N LEU A 73 -19.56 -58.62 24.94
CA LEU A 73 -19.70 -59.25 23.61
C LEU A 73 -20.76 -58.58 22.75
N ALA A 74 -21.87 -58.13 23.35
CA ALA A 74 -22.88 -57.37 22.66
C ALA A 74 -22.36 -55.99 22.16
N LYS A 75 -21.50 -55.32 22.94
CA LYS A 75 -20.80 -54.08 22.49
C LYS A 75 -19.89 -54.33 21.30
N ILE A 76 -19.20 -55.46 21.23
CA ILE A 76 -18.33 -55.83 20.10
C ILE A 76 -19.16 -56.25 18.89
N LEU A 77 -20.18 -57.08 19.04
CA LEU A 77 -21.04 -57.57 17.96
C LEU A 77 -21.95 -56.49 17.36
N LEU A 78 -22.50 -55.58 18.18
CA LEU A 78 -23.40 -54.53 17.72
C LEU A 78 -22.65 -53.27 17.24
N LYS A 79 -21.28 -53.23 17.34
CA LYS A 79 -20.47 -52.05 16.88
C LYS A 79 -21.01 -50.67 17.32
N LYS A 80 -21.83 -50.63 18.35
CA LYS A 80 -22.48 -49.40 18.87
C LYS A 80 -21.42 -48.35 19.29
N SER A 81 -20.26 -48.83 19.74
CA SER A 81 -19.10 -48.00 20.06
C SER A 81 -18.49 -47.39 18.75
N TYR A 82 -18.41 -48.15 17.68
CA TYR A 82 -17.85 -47.69 16.41
C TYR A 82 -18.75 -46.61 15.74
N PHE A 83 -20.08 -46.82 15.72
CA PHE A 83 -21.02 -45.85 15.19
C PHE A 83 -21.06 -44.56 16.01
N ARG A 84 -21.03 -44.66 17.34
CA ARG A 84 -20.98 -43.50 18.23
C ARG A 84 -19.69 -42.74 18.05
N ASN A 85 -18.55 -43.39 17.94
CA ASN A 85 -17.26 -42.77 17.64
C ASN A 85 -17.26 -42.09 16.25
N LEU A 86 -17.94 -42.71 15.30
CA LEU A 86 -18.08 -42.14 13.93
C LEU A 86 -18.99 -40.91 13.93
N GLU A 87 -20.15 -40.97 14.65
CA GLU A 87 -21.02 -39.78 14.82
C GLU A 87 -20.31 -38.65 15.55
N ASP A 88 -19.57 -38.94 16.61
CA ASP A 88 -18.79 -37.96 17.35
C ASP A 88 -17.68 -37.37 16.45
N LEU A 89 -17.04 -38.17 15.59
CA LEU A 89 -16.05 -37.73 14.65
C LEU A 89 -16.68 -36.79 13.57
N VAL A 90 -17.82 -37.19 13.01
CA VAL A 90 -18.55 -36.39 12.05
C VAL A 90 -18.99 -35.07 12.66
N LYS A 91 -19.56 -35.09 13.86
CA LYS A 91 -19.96 -33.88 14.58
C LYS A 91 -18.77 -32.95 14.84
N ARG A 92 -17.61 -33.51 15.29
CA ARG A 92 -16.38 -32.71 15.49
C ARG A 92 -15.90 -32.09 14.19
N HIS A 93 -15.92 -32.82 13.08
CA HIS A 93 -15.55 -32.28 11.79
C HIS A 93 -16.53 -31.19 11.33
N GLN A 94 -17.84 -31.37 11.53
CA GLN A 94 -18.84 -30.38 11.20
C GLN A 94 -18.61 -29.08 11.99
N VAL A 95 -18.48 -29.17 13.32
CA VAL A 95 -18.16 -28.03 14.20
C VAL A 95 -16.83 -27.39 13.80
N GLY A 96 -15.84 -28.22 13.39
CA GLY A 96 -14.57 -27.74 12.90
C GLY A 96 -14.67 -26.93 11.62
N PHE A 97 -15.49 -27.36 10.65
CA PHE A 97 -15.73 -26.62 9.40
C PHE A 97 -16.54 -25.35 9.63
N GLU A 98 -17.56 -25.39 10.49
CA GLU A 98 -18.34 -24.21 10.87
C GLU A 98 -17.42 -23.17 11.56
N SER A 99 -16.64 -23.61 12.55
CA SER A 99 -15.67 -22.72 13.23
C SER A 99 -14.58 -22.19 12.30
N LEU A 100 -14.14 -22.95 11.28
CA LEU A 100 -13.21 -22.48 10.25
C LEU A 100 -13.83 -21.38 9.39
N THR A 101 -15.09 -21.54 8.99
CA THR A 101 -15.80 -20.54 8.19
C THR A 101 -15.94 -19.21 8.95
N GLU A 102 -16.40 -19.29 10.21
CA GLU A 102 -16.51 -18.09 11.06
C GLU A 102 -15.13 -17.47 11.35
N LEU A 103 -14.10 -18.31 11.56
CA LEU A 103 -12.73 -17.86 11.75
C LEU A 103 -12.19 -17.08 10.53
N LEU A 104 -12.43 -17.58 9.32
CA LEU A 104 -12.03 -16.90 8.09
C LEU A 104 -12.77 -15.55 7.93
N LEU A 105 -14.05 -15.51 8.25
CA LEU A 105 -14.83 -14.26 8.24
C LEU A 105 -14.32 -13.26 9.29
N ALA A 106 -14.04 -13.70 10.52
CA ALA A 106 -13.48 -12.85 11.57
C ALA A 106 -12.09 -12.30 11.19
N MET A 107 -11.28 -13.11 10.50
CA MET A 107 -9.97 -12.68 9.96
C MET A 107 -10.13 -11.61 8.89
N GLU A 108 -11.14 -11.72 8.00
CA GLU A 108 -11.36 -10.75 6.91
C GLU A 108 -11.78 -9.38 7.46
N VAL A 109 -12.58 -9.35 8.53
CA VAL A 109 -12.98 -8.09 9.20
C VAL A 109 -11.99 -7.62 10.26
N ASN A 110 -10.83 -8.30 10.43
CA ASN A 110 -9.79 -8.00 11.41
C ASN A 110 -10.28 -8.00 12.89
N ASP A 111 -11.29 -8.80 13.21
CA ASP A 111 -11.73 -8.99 14.60
C ASP A 111 -10.80 -9.98 15.34
N ILE A 112 -9.76 -9.44 15.97
CA ILE A 112 -8.73 -10.22 16.65
C ILE A 112 -9.30 -11.01 17.83
N LYS A 113 -10.32 -10.51 18.55
CA LYS A 113 -10.92 -11.20 19.70
C LYS A 113 -11.68 -12.44 19.25
N ALA A 114 -12.66 -12.26 18.35
CA ALA A 114 -13.41 -13.37 17.75
C ALA A 114 -12.50 -14.39 17.09
N THR A 115 -11.46 -13.93 16.36
CA THR A 115 -10.47 -14.80 15.72
C THR A 115 -9.74 -15.71 16.73
N ASN A 116 -9.33 -15.19 17.89
CA ASN A 116 -8.64 -15.98 18.91
C ASN A 116 -9.56 -17.00 19.63
N GLU A 117 -10.83 -16.67 19.82
CA GLU A 117 -11.81 -17.59 20.40
C GLU A 117 -12.14 -18.73 19.42
N LEU A 118 -12.46 -18.41 18.18
CA LEU A 118 -12.78 -19.37 17.14
C LEU A 118 -11.60 -20.29 16.81
N LYS A 119 -10.37 -19.77 16.85
CA LYS A 119 -9.15 -20.57 16.74
C LYS A 119 -9.08 -21.68 17.79
N LYS A 120 -9.45 -21.39 19.05
CA LYS A 120 -9.45 -22.40 20.13
C LYS A 120 -10.45 -23.52 19.85
N LEU A 121 -11.63 -23.18 19.32
CA LEU A 121 -12.65 -24.16 18.92
C LEU A 121 -12.17 -24.98 17.72
N PHE A 122 -11.67 -24.33 16.69
CA PHE A 122 -11.13 -24.98 15.51
C PHE A 122 -9.99 -25.97 15.84
N SER A 123 -9.00 -25.56 16.61
CA SER A 123 -7.83 -26.40 16.94
C SER A 123 -8.18 -27.63 17.77
N LYS A 124 -9.28 -27.60 18.54
CA LYS A 124 -9.81 -28.75 19.26
C LYS A 124 -10.54 -29.75 18.35
N SER A 125 -11.16 -29.22 17.29
CA SER A 125 -12.02 -30.00 16.38
C SER A 125 -11.22 -30.64 15.23
N ILE A 126 -10.21 -29.93 14.69
CA ILE A 126 -9.42 -30.40 13.54
C ILE A 126 -7.92 -30.47 13.91
N LYS A 127 -7.40 -31.68 13.94
CA LYS A 127 -5.97 -31.97 14.20
C LYS A 127 -5.18 -32.05 12.88
N ASN A 128 -5.00 -30.92 12.22
CA ASN A 128 -4.16 -30.82 11.02
C ASN A 128 -3.06 -29.78 11.27
N ASN A 129 -1.82 -30.24 11.43
CA ASN A 129 -0.68 -29.38 11.77
C ASN A 129 -0.42 -28.30 10.71
N ASN A 130 -0.51 -28.62 9.43
CA ASN A 130 -0.28 -27.65 8.34
C ASN A 130 -1.37 -26.56 8.35
N LEU A 131 -2.63 -26.95 8.51
CA LEU A 131 -3.75 -26.02 8.56
C LEU A 131 -3.69 -25.14 9.82
N ASN A 132 -3.36 -25.72 10.98
CA ASN A 132 -3.16 -24.97 12.22
C ASN A 132 -1.99 -23.98 12.10
N ASN A 133 -0.87 -24.37 11.51
CA ASN A 133 0.26 -23.48 11.26
C ASN A 133 -0.13 -22.36 10.29
N PHE A 134 -0.88 -22.68 9.23
CA PHE A 134 -1.39 -21.66 8.30
C PHE A 134 -2.27 -20.64 9.01
N ILE A 135 -3.24 -21.07 9.80
CA ILE A 135 -4.14 -20.20 10.56
C ILE A 135 -3.35 -19.36 11.56
N ASN A 136 -2.45 -19.98 12.35
CA ASN A 136 -1.61 -19.26 13.31
C ASN A 136 -0.74 -18.20 12.62
N GLY A 137 -0.15 -18.54 11.49
CA GLY A 137 0.63 -17.61 10.68
C GLY A 137 -0.21 -16.45 10.14
N LYS A 138 -1.42 -16.73 9.66
CA LYS A 138 -2.35 -15.68 9.19
C LYS A 138 -2.81 -14.76 10.31
N ILE A 139 -3.15 -15.30 11.49
CA ILE A 139 -3.52 -14.50 12.67
C ILE A 139 -2.37 -13.60 13.09
N ALA A 140 -1.16 -14.15 13.22
CA ALA A 140 0.03 -13.37 13.54
C ALA A 140 0.30 -12.28 12.50
N PHE A 141 0.13 -12.59 11.21
CA PHE A 141 0.32 -11.64 10.13
C PHE A 141 -0.69 -10.47 10.21
N ILE A 142 -1.97 -10.74 10.47
CA ILE A 142 -3.01 -9.72 10.64
C ILE A 142 -2.75 -8.88 11.89
N ALA A 143 -2.28 -9.50 12.97
CA ALA A 143 -1.91 -8.81 14.21
C ALA A 143 -0.61 -7.97 14.08
N GLY A 144 0.08 -8.00 12.93
CA GLY A 144 1.33 -7.30 12.72
C GLY A 144 2.56 -7.99 13.31
N ASP A 145 2.41 -9.19 13.86
CA ASP A 145 3.52 -10.01 14.39
C ASP A 145 4.13 -10.85 13.26
N PHE A 146 4.91 -10.18 12.41
CA PHE A 146 5.45 -10.80 11.19
C PHE A 146 6.54 -11.83 11.47
N TYR A 147 7.26 -11.75 12.59
CA TYR A 147 8.26 -12.74 13.02
C TYR A 147 7.60 -14.08 13.33
N ASN A 148 6.55 -14.08 14.15
CA ASN A 148 5.80 -15.29 14.42
C ASN A 148 5.05 -15.80 13.19
N ALA A 149 4.53 -14.91 12.35
CA ALA A 149 3.89 -15.28 11.10
C ALA A 149 4.85 -16.05 10.19
N GLU A 150 6.06 -15.55 9.97
CA GLU A 150 7.11 -16.22 9.22
C GLU A 150 7.44 -17.60 9.80
N SER A 151 7.66 -17.68 11.13
CA SER A 151 7.97 -18.92 11.83
C SER A 151 6.89 -19.99 11.63
N TYR A 152 5.61 -19.62 11.67
CA TYR A 152 4.51 -20.56 11.41
C TYR A 152 4.46 -21.00 9.95
N PHE A 153 4.64 -20.08 8.98
CA PHE A 153 4.63 -20.43 7.56
C PHE A 153 5.80 -21.33 7.15
N LEU A 154 6.98 -21.18 7.77
CA LEU A 154 8.14 -22.06 7.55
C LEU A 154 7.89 -23.50 8.01
N LYS A 155 6.97 -23.75 8.97
CA LYS A 155 6.59 -25.09 9.43
C LYS A 155 5.65 -25.83 8.49
N ILE A 156 5.16 -25.17 7.44
CA ILE A 156 4.25 -25.77 6.47
C ILE A 156 5.07 -26.36 5.30
N ASN A 157 4.69 -27.53 4.82
CA ASN A 157 5.36 -28.18 3.67
C ASN A 157 5.41 -27.26 2.45
N HIS A 158 6.53 -27.28 1.73
CA HIS A 158 6.84 -26.37 0.64
C HIS A 158 5.76 -26.33 -0.46
N HIS A 159 5.03 -25.24 -0.50
CA HIS A 159 4.07 -24.91 -1.54
C HIS A 159 4.35 -23.49 -2.04
N LYS A 160 4.26 -23.25 -3.35
CA LYS A 160 4.57 -21.95 -3.97
C LYS A 160 3.83 -20.78 -3.32
N ASN A 161 2.57 -21.00 -2.92
CA ASN A 161 1.75 -19.95 -2.28
C ASN A 161 2.21 -19.66 -0.85
N ILE A 162 2.74 -20.64 -0.13
CA ILE A 162 3.33 -20.43 1.21
C ILE A 162 4.61 -19.62 1.10
N GLN A 163 5.43 -19.88 0.10
CA GLN A 163 6.64 -19.09 -0.18
C GLN A 163 6.31 -17.59 -0.33
N ASN A 164 5.22 -17.27 -1.03
CA ASN A 164 4.75 -15.87 -1.14
C ASN A 164 4.41 -15.25 0.21
N LEU A 165 3.76 -16.00 1.13
CA LEU A 165 3.45 -15.51 2.47
C LEU A 165 4.71 -15.31 3.33
N ILE A 166 5.69 -16.19 3.20
CA ILE A 166 7.00 -16.04 3.86
C ILE A 166 7.68 -14.76 3.38
N TRP A 167 7.76 -14.53 2.07
CA TRP A 167 8.33 -13.30 1.53
C TRP A 167 7.56 -12.05 1.95
N LYS A 168 6.22 -12.11 2.03
CA LYS A 168 5.40 -11.00 2.54
C LYS A 168 5.69 -10.70 4.02
N SER A 169 5.91 -11.73 4.84
CA SER A 169 6.31 -11.54 6.25
C SER A 169 7.68 -10.87 6.34
N LYS A 170 8.69 -11.39 5.62
CA LYS A 170 10.04 -10.81 5.54
C LYS A 170 10.02 -9.36 5.04
N PHE A 171 9.21 -9.07 4.03
CA PHE A 171 9.02 -7.72 3.51
C PHE A 171 8.53 -6.75 4.59
N ASN A 172 7.52 -7.15 5.37
CA ASN A 172 6.98 -6.32 6.45
C ASN A 172 7.98 -6.17 7.61
N ILE A 173 8.72 -7.22 7.97
CA ILE A 173 9.82 -7.15 8.94
C ILE A 173 10.84 -6.10 8.50
N ALA A 174 11.34 -6.20 7.27
CA ALA A 174 12.31 -5.26 6.71
C ALA A 174 11.79 -3.81 6.69
N LYS A 175 10.47 -3.61 6.47
CA LYS A 175 9.84 -2.27 6.57
C LYS A 175 9.87 -1.72 7.99
N ILE A 176 9.56 -2.54 8.99
CA ILE A 176 9.59 -2.14 10.42
C ILE A 176 11.00 -1.77 10.83
N GLU A 177 11.98 -2.58 10.42
CA GLU A 177 13.41 -2.35 10.67
C GLU A 177 13.99 -1.19 9.86
N LYS A 178 13.20 -0.59 8.95
CA LYS A 178 13.65 0.45 8.01
C LYS A 178 14.79 0.00 7.10
N ASN A 179 14.95 -1.31 6.92
CA ASN A 179 15.93 -1.90 6.01
C ASN A 179 15.35 -1.95 4.59
N TYR A 180 15.41 -0.81 3.90
CA TYR A 180 14.78 -0.66 2.58
C TYR A 180 15.40 -1.55 1.50
N GLU A 181 16.71 -1.87 1.57
CA GLU A 181 17.36 -2.78 0.61
C GLU A 181 16.80 -4.21 0.74
N SER A 182 16.67 -4.72 1.96
CA SER A 182 16.04 -6.01 2.22
C SER A 182 14.57 -6.02 1.79
N ALA A 183 13.83 -4.93 2.07
CA ALA A 183 12.44 -4.80 1.63
C ALA A 183 12.32 -4.83 0.09
N ILE A 184 13.19 -4.13 -0.64
CA ILE A 184 13.23 -4.15 -2.11
C ILE A 184 13.50 -5.57 -2.62
N ALA A 185 14.47 -6.28 -2.03
CA ALA A 185 14.79 -7.65 -2.42
C ALA A 185 13.57 -8.58 -2.21
N CYS A 186 12.92 -8.52 -1.03
CA CYS A 186 11.72 -9.30 -0.74
C CYS A 186 10.55 -8.96 -1.68
N ALA A 187 10.33 -7.68 -1.99
CA ALA A 187 9.29 -7.25 -2.93
C ALA A 187 9.52 -7.82 -4.33
N ASN A 188 10.77 -7.87 -4.80
CA ASN A 188 11.11 -8.45 -6.09
C ASN A 188 10.83 -9.96 -6.13
N GLU A 189 11.12 -10.71 -5.06
CA GLU A 189 10.79 -12.13 -4.93
C GLU A 189 9.26 -12.36 -4.96
N ILE A 190 8.49 -11.51 -4.25
CA ILE A 190 7.03 -11.57 -4.29
C ILE A 190 6.51 -11.33 -5.71
N LEU A 191 7.05 -10.32 -6.41
CA LEU A 191 6.68 -9.99 -7.78
C LEU A 191 7.18 -11.02 -8.81
N ALA A 192 8.19 -11.83 -8.49
CA ALA A 192 8.60 -12.97 -9.31
C ALA A 192 7.58 -14.12 -9.21
N ILE A 193 7.02 -14.36 -8.01
CA ILE A 193 5.97 -15.36 -7.78
C ILE A 193 4.62 -14.89 -8.33
N ASN A 194 4.23 -13.67 -8.04
CA ASN A 194 2.97 -13.03 -8.47
C ASN A 194 3.27 -11.73 -9.21
N LYS A 195 3.41 -11.82 -10.54
CA LYS A 195 3.80 -10.70 -11.40
C LYS A 195 2.83 -9.51 -11.38
N ASN A 196 1.58 -9.74 -10.95
CA ASN A 196 0.51 -8.74 -10.97
C ASN A 196 0.10 -8.27 -9.56
N ASP A 197 0.91 -8.51 -8.52
CA ASP A 197 0.60 -8.03 -7.16
C ASP A 197 0.77 -6.51 -7.09
N ILE A 198 -0.32 -5.80 -7.38
CA ILE A 198 -0.36 -4.34 -7.42
C ILE A 198 -0.07 -3.73 -6.04
N ASN A 199 -0.46 -4.39 -4.96
CA ASN A 199 -0.25 -3.88 -3.60
C ASN A 199 1.24 -3.83 -3.27
N ILE A 200 1.97 -4.89 -3.61
CA ILE A 200 3.43 -4.91 -3.43
C ILE A 200 4.12 -3.92 -4.36
N ALA A 201 3.62 -3.75 -5.59
CA ALA A 201 4.16 -2.75 -6.51
C ALA A 201 3.98 -1.32 -5.98
N LYS A 202 2.83 -1.01 -5.36
CA LYS A 202 2.56 0.27 -4.71
C LYS A 202 3.49 0.51 -3.52
N GLU A 203 3.66 -0.48 -2.66
CA GLU A 203 4.59 -0.41 -1.53
C GLU A 203 6.04 -0.21 -1.99
N LEU A 204 6.46 -0.94 -3.03
CA LEU A 204 7.80 -0.79 -3.62
C LEU A 204 8.00 0.60 -4.23
N PHE A 205 6.98 1.14 -4.89
CA PHE A 205 6.98 2.52 -5.36
C PHE A 205 7.19 3.51 -4.20
N LEU A 206 6.47 3.35 -3.09
CA LEU A 206 6.61 4.21 -1.91
C LEU A 206 8.00 4.10 -1.26
N ILE A 207 8.61 2.91 -1.26
CA ILE A 207 9.98 2.72 -0.78
C ILE A 207 10.98 3.47 -1.67
N TYR A 208 10.89 3.30 -3.01
CA TYR A 208 11.74 4.04 -3.94
C TYR A 208 11.55 5.55 -3.83
N LYS A 209 10.31 6.03 -3.64
CA LYS A 209 9.99 7.44 -3.39
C LYS A 209 10.70 7.95 -2.14
N LYS A 210 10.63 7.21 -1.00
CA LYS A 210 11.31 7.58 0.26
C LYS A 210 12.84 7.64 0.13
N GLN A 211 13.42 6.81 -0.75
CA GLN A 211 14.86 6.78 -1.00
C GLN A 211 15.32 7.78 -2.08
N GLY A 212 14.40 8.56 -2.67
CA GLY A 212 14.73 9.44 -3.81
C GLY A 212 15.13 8.69 -5.08
N ARG A 213 14.86 7.37 -5.17
CA ARG A 213 15.18 6.54 -6.35
C ARG A 213 14.09 6.66 -7.43
N TRP A 214 13.90 7.88 -7.94
CA TRP A 214 12.78 8.22 -8.83
C TRP A 214 12.78 7.47 -10.16
N GLN A 215 13.95 7.13 -10.69
CA GLN A 215 14.05 6.32 -11.92
C GLN A 215 13.42 4.94 -11.71
N ASN A 216 13.70 4.30 -10.58
CA ASN A 216 13.15 2.99 -10.23
C ASN A 216 11.63 3.10 -9.97
N ALA A 217 11.19 4.13 -9.24
CA ALA A 217 9.77 4.41 -9.03
C ALA A 217 9.02 4.57 -10.35
N LYS A 218 9.56 5.34 -11.30
CA LYS A 218 9.01 5.54 -12.65
C LYS A 218 8.91 4.22 -13.45
N LEU A 219 9.89 3.32 -13.32
CA LEU A 219 9.86 2.00 -13.96
C LEU A 219 8.71 1.12 -13.42
N ILE A 220 8.44 1.16 -12.11
CA ILE A 220 7.30 0.45 -11.51
C ILE A 220 5.98 0.96 -12.09
N VAL A 221 5.79 2.28 -12.11
CA VAL A 221 4.57 2.89 -12.67
C VAL A 221 4.40 2.54 -14.16
N LYS A 222 5.50 2.56 -14.95
CA LYS A 222 5.47 2.16 -16.36
C LYS A 222 5.07 0.68 -16.54
N LYS A 223 5.56 -0.20 -15.66
CA LYS A 223 5.30 -1.65 -15.73
C LYS A 223 3.86 -2.01 -15.40
N PHE A 224 3.28 -1.36 -14.40
CA PHE A 224 1.95 -1.72 -13.87
C PHE A 224 0.79 -0.84 -14.39
N GLY A 225 1.11 0.29 -15.06
CA GLY A 225 0.15 1.27 -15.55
C GLY A 225 -0.08 2.42 -14.58
N ALA A 226 -0.05 3.65 -15.09
CA ALA A 226 -0.19 4.87 -14.27
C ALA A 226 -1.59 5.03 -13.64
N ASP A 227 -2.61 4.46 -14.26
CA ASP A 227 -4.00 4.43 -13.80
C ASP A 227 -4.14 3.73 -12.43
N LYS A 228 -3.34 2.69 -12.18
CA LYS A 228 -3.34 1.93 -10.93
C LYS A 228 -2.64 2.62 -9.77
N PHE A 229 -1.93 3.71 -10.03
CA PHE A 229 -1.20 4.51 -9.05
C PHE A 229 -1.81 5.91 -8.85
N GLN A 230 -3.06 6.12 -9.27
CA GLN A 230 -3.69 7.44 -9.19
C GLN A 230 -3.80 7.99 -7.77
N GLU A 231 -4.04 7.13 -6.78
CA GLU A 231 -4.09 7.50 -5.36
C GLU A 231 -2.71 7.83 -4.80
N GLU A 232 -1.68 7.05 -5.19
CA GLU A 232 -0.30 7.23 -4.73
C GLU A 232 0.45 8.30 -5.53
N LEU A 233 0.01 8.54 -6.77
CA LEU A 233 0.55 9.56 -7.67
C LEU A 233 -0.36 10.79 -7.71
N GLN A 234 -0.50 11.49 -6.58
CA GLN A 234 -1.12 12.82 -6.59
C GLN A 234 -0.39 13.72 -7.59
N LYS A 235 -1.09 14.73 -8.12
CA LYS A 235 -0.48 15.70 -9.07
C LYS A 235 0.85 16.24 -8.54
N ARG A 236 0.91 16.51 -7.23
CA ARG A 236 2.10 17.02 -6.56
C ARG A 236 3.25 16.00 -6.59
N ASP A 237 3.01 14.73 -6.30
CA ASP A 237 4.05 13.68 -6.33
C ASP A 237 4.67 13.50 -7.72
N ARG A 238 3.85 13.59 -8.77
CA ARG A 238 4.35 13.55 -10.15
C ARG A 238 5.24 14.75 -10.47
N ALA A 239 4.85 15.94 -10.04
CA ALA A 239 5.65 17.14 -10.22
C ALA A 239 6.98 17.05 -9.46
N ILE A 240 6.96 16.56 -8.20
CA ILE A 240 8.14 16.34 -7.38
C ILE A 240 9.08 15.31 -8.02
N SER A 241 8.54 14.19 -8.51
CA SER A 241 9.34 13.16 -9.20
C SER A 241 10.11 13.73 -10.39
N HIS A 242 9.43 14.50 -11.25
CA HIS A 242 10.08 15.16 -12.39
C HIS A 242 11.10 16.21 -11.92
N CYS A 243 10.79 16.97 -10.87
CA CYS A 243 11.69 17.98 -10.33
C CYS A 243 12.94 17.36 -9.70
N ALA A 244 12.82 16.24 -8.96
CA ALA A 244 13.95 15.53 -8.39
C ALA A 244 14.88 14.95 -9.48
N ILE A 245 14.31 14.36 -10.53
CA ILE A 245 15.07 13.89 -11.70
C ILE A 245 15.77 15.08 -12.39
N ALA A 246 15.08 16.22 -12.51
CA ALA A 246 15.68 17.43 -13.07
C ALA A 246 16.86 17.94 -12.24
N LEU A 247 16.73 17.90 -10.90
CA LEU A 247 17.81 18.31 -9.99
C LEU A 247 19.03 17.37 -10.09
N GLU A 248 18.81 16.08 -10.17
CA GLU A 248 19.86 15.08 -10.37
C GLU A 248 20.58 15.30 -11.72
N ALA A 249 19.82 15.51 -12.78
CA ALA A 249 20.36 15.84 -14.11
C ALA A 249 21.14 17.16 -14.10
N TYR A 250 20.67 18.19 -13.36
CA TYR A 250 21.39 19.45 -13.19
C TYR A 250 22.73 19.26 -12.46
N ARG A 251 22.74 18.50 -11.36
CA ARG A 251 23.95 18.15 -10.61
C ARG A 251 24.96 17.37 -11.46
N SER A 252 24.45 16.47 -12.31
CA SER A 252 25.23 15.70 -13.27
C SER A 252 25.63 16.50 -14.54
N LYS A 253 25.37 17.81 -14.59
CA LYS A 253 25.65 18.71 -15.71
C LYS A 253 24.91 18.35 -17.02
N LYS A 254 23.86 17.53 -16.97
CA LYS A 254 23.02 17.17 -18.09
C LYS A 254 21.88 18.19 -18.26
N PHE A 255 22.24 19.44 -18.65
CA PHE A 255 21.32 20.58 -18.59
C PHE A 255 20.09 20.42 -19.49
N ASN A 256 20.22 19.79 -20.68
CA ASN A 256 19.09 19.55 -21.57
C ASN A 256 18.06 18.59 -20.94
N GLU A 257 18.52 17.56 -20.25
CA GLU A 257 17.65 16.62 -19.50
C GLU A 257 16.99 17.33 -18.32
N ALA A 258 17.75 18.12 -17.56
CA ALA A 258 17.23 18.92 -16.47
C ALA A 258 16.12 19.87 -16.93
N ILE A 259 16.30 20.55 -18.06
CA ILE A 259 15.29 21.44 -18.66
C ILE A 259 14.03 20.67 -19.07
N ARG A 260 14.19 19.49 -19.69
CA ARG A 260 13.07 18.67 -20.12
C ARG A 260 12.22 18.20 -18.94
N GLU A 261 12.85 17.65 -17.92
CA GLU A 261 12.17 17.13 -16.73
C GLU A 261 11.55 18.27 -15.90
N ALA A 262 12.24 19.41 -15.73
CA ALA A 262 11.66 20.58 -15.07
C ALA A 262 10.42 21.11 -15.80
N LYS A 263 10.42 21.15 -17.13
CA LYS A 263 9.23 21.50 -17.92
C LYS A 263 8.08 20.49 -17.74
N MET A 264 8.38 19.19 -17.56
CA MET A 264 7.35 18.18 -17.27
C MET A 264 6.73 18.42 -15.89
N ALA A 265 7.53 18.76 -14.87
CA ALA A 265 7.02 19.16 -13.56
C ALA A 265 6.09 20.40 -13.67
N LEU A 266 6.49 21.42 -14.45
CA LEU A 266 5.71 22.64 -14.65
C LEU A 266 4.45 22.48 -15.49
N LYS A 267 4.35 21.44 -16.33
CA LYS A 267 3.09 21.07 -17.00
C LYS A 267 2.05 20.51 -16.02
N ILE A 268 2.50 19.97 -14.89
CA ILE A 268 1.64 19.37 -13.85
C ILE A 268 1.24 20.43 -12.83
N ILE A 269 2.22 21.21 -12.37
CA ILE A 269 2.06 22.34 -11.44
C ILE A 269 2.84 23.53 -12.01
N ASP A 270 2.14 24.49 -12.56
CA ASP A 270 2.69 25.62 -13.34
C ASP A 270 3.53 26.61 -12.50
N ASP A 271 3.30 26.64 -11.19
CA ASP A 271 3.98 27.52 -10.23
C ASP A 271 4.94 26.76 -9.28
N PHE A 272 5.34 25.55 -9.63
CA PHE A 272 6.24 24.77 -8.79
C PHE A 272 7.65 25.39 -8.76
N LEU A 273 7.89 26.22 -7.72
CA LEU A 273 9.08 27.04 -7.58
C LEU A 273 10.40 26.27 -7.75
N PRO A 274 10.59 25.05 -7.17
CA PRO A 274 11.83 24.30 -7.37
C PRO A 274 12.10 23.96 -8.86
N ALA A 275 11.05 23.59 -9.59
CA ALA A 275 11.20 23.28 -11.02
C ALA A 275 11.51 24.53 -11.86
N ILE A 276 10.90 25.66 -11.52
CA ILE A 276 11.23 26.95 -12.14
C ILE A 276 12.70 27.29 -11.89
N GLU A 277 13.17 27.19 -10.67
CA GLU A 277 14.56 27.46 -10.28
C GLU A 277 15.54 26.60 -11.07
N ILE A 278 15.33 25.28 -11.11
CA ILE A 278 16.20 24.32 -11.83
C ILE A 278 16.19 24.63 -13.33
N MET A 279 15.04 24.90 -13.90
CA MET A 279 14.91 25.24 -15.32
C MET A 279 15.69 26.51 -15.67
N LEU A 280 15.51 27.59 -14.89
CA LEU A 280 16.19 28.86 -15.11
C LEU A 280 17.71 28.71 -14.94
N LYS A 281 18.17 28.05 -13.88
CA LYS A 281 19.59 27.77 -13.66
C LYS A 281 20.20 26.91 -14.80
N SER A 282 19.45 25.93 -15.29
CA SER A 282 19.89 25.07 -16.40
C SER A 282 20.01 25.86 -17.71
N TRP A 283 19.08 26.77 -17.98
CA TRP A 283 19.18 27.66 -19.15
C TRP A 283 20.41 28.57 -19.09
N VAL A 284 20.72 29.13 -17.92
CA VAL A 284 21.92 29.95 -17.75
C VAL A 284 23.19 29.12 -18.03
N ARG A 285 23.25 27.90 -17.53
CA ARG A 285 24.39 26.99 -17.77
C ARG A 285 24.49 26.52 -19.22
N ASN A 286 23.36 26.45 -19.90
CA ASN A 286 23.28 26.05 -21.32
C ASN A 286 23.33 27.25 -22.28
N SER A 287 23.85 28.39 -21.85
CA SER A 287 24.01 29.63 -22.63
C SER A 287 22.69 30.22 -23.19
N MET A 288 21.55 29.87 -22.59
CA MET A 288 20.22 30.38 -23.00
C MET A 288 19.79 31.63 -22.21
N SER A 289 20.71 32.54 -21.94
CA SER A 289 20.50 33.74 -21.09
C SER A 289 19.33 34.59 -21.54
N PHE A 290 19.08 34.72 -22.83
CA PHE A 290 17.94 35.48 -23.39
C PHE A 290 16.59 34.88 -22.92
N LEU A 291 16.40 33.56 -23.07
CA LEU A 291 15.18 32.89 -22.61
C LEU A 291 14.98 33.01 -21.09
N THR A 292 16.09 32.94 -20.36
CA THR A 292 16.06 33.11 -18.90
C THR A 292 15.59 34.51 -18.51
N VAL A 293 16.13 35.55 -19.10
CA VAL A 293 15.74 36.96 -18.87
C VAL A 293 14.26 37.17 -19.21
N LEU A 294 13.81 36.65 -20.35
CA LEU A 294 12.41 36.78 -20.79
C LEU A 294 11.46 36.12 -19.78
N SER A 295 11.80 34.91 -19.35
CA SER A 295 11.01 34.16 -18.38
C SER A 295 10.99 34.81 -16.99
N ILE A 296 12.14 35.30 -16.51
CA ILE A 296 12.23 36.05 -15.26
C ILE A 296 11.35 37.30 -15.32
N LYS A 297 11.37 38.05 -16.40
CA LYS A 297 10.49 39.23 -16.57
C LYS A 297 9.02 38.85 -16.46
N ARG A 298 8.59 37.79 -17.14
CA ARG A 298 7.20 37.31 -17.07
C ARG A 298 6.82 36.86 -15.67
N LEU A 299 7.67 36.05 -15.02
CA LEU A 299 7.45 35.52 -13.66
C LEU A 299 7.47 36.63 -12.61
N TRP A 300 8.35 37.64 -12.76
CA TRP A 300 8.42 38.78 -11.84
C TRP A 300 7.10 39.55 -11.80
N HIS A 301 6.47 39.72 -12.94
CA HIS A 301 5.19 40.46 -13.01
C HIS A 301 3.98 39.61 -12.57
N SER A 302 4.07 38.28 -12.59
CA SER A 302 2.97 37.41 -12.18
C SER A 302 3.10 36.88 -10.75
N LYS A 303 4.27 36.37 -10.41
CA LYS A 303 4.60 35.73 -9.12
C LYS A 303 6.05 36.08 -8.73
N PRO A 304 6.33 37.34 -8.29
CA PRO A 304 7.69 37.75 -7.97
C PRO A 304 8.26 36.92 -6.82
N HIS A 305 9.55 36.56 -6.97
CA HIS A 305 10.24 35.74 -5.98
C HIS A 305 11.73 36.11 -5.92
N ILE A 306 12.31 36.09 -4.72
CA ILE A 306 13.70 36.52 -4.47
C ILE A 306 14.73 35.71 -5.27
N ILE A 307 14.49 34.41 -5.49
CA ILE A 307 15.36 33.53 -6.28
C ILE A 307 15.58 34.07 -7.69
N PHE A 308 14.60 34.71 -8.28
CA PHE A 308 14.71 35.26 -9.64
C PHE A 308 15.72 36.39 -9.71
N ILE A 309 15.91 37.14 -8.64
CA ILE A 309 16.91 38.22 -8.55
C ILE A 309 18.32 37.65 -8.63
N ASP A 310 18.58 36.57 -7.87
CA ASP A 310 19.91 35.95 -7.83
C ASP A 310 20.28 35.38 -9.20
N ILE A 311 19.31 34.73 -9.88
CA ILE A 311 19.52 34.21 -11.24
C ILE A 311 19.70 35.38 -12.26
N PHE A 312 18.94 36.43 -12.10
CA PHE A 312 19.06 37.63 -12.97
C PHE A 312 20.41 38.32 -12.80
N ASP A 313 20.86 38.48 -11.55
CA ASP A 313 22.19 39.01 -11.25
C ASP A 313 23.32 38.13 -11.76
N LEU A 314 23.17 36.81 -11.71
CA LEU A 314 24.14 35.87 -12.27
C LEU A 314 24.32 36.07 -13.79
N ILE A 315 23.24 36.25 -14.51
CA ILE A 315 23.26 36.50 -15.96
C ILE A 315 23.96 37.83 -16.27
N ASN A 316 23.67 38.85 -15.49
CA ASN A 316 24.18 40.22 -15.70
C ASN A 316 25.55 40.45 -15.05
N ARG A 317 26.21 39.44 -14.51
CA ARG A 317 27.48 39.56 -13.79
C ARG A 317 28.61 40.20 -14.61
N LYS A 318 28.59 40.06 -15.93
CA LYS A 318 29.56 40.63 -16.85
C LYS A 318 29.32 42.11 -17.19
N LEU A 319 28.13 42.65 -16.84
CA LEU A 319 27.82 44.07 -17.07
C LEU A 319 28.53 44.95 -16.04
N SER A 320 28.72 46.26 -16.42
CA SER A 320 29.21 47.27 -15.48
C SER A 320 28.28 47.41 -14.27
N LYS A 321 28.79 47.88 -13.12
CA LYS A 321 27.99 48.14 -11.91
C LYS A 321 26.77 49.02 -12.23
N LYS A 322 26.95 50.07 -13.01
CA LYS A 322 25.89 50.99 -13.42
C LYS A 322 24.83 50.30 -14.30
N ASP A 323 25.27 49.44 -15.25
CA ASP A 323 24.35 48.74 -16.14
C ASP A 323 23.58 47.64 -15.42
N ARG A 324 24.21 46.95 -14.46
CA ARG A 324 23.50 45.98 -13.58
C ARG A 324 22.36 46.64 -12.81
N LEU A 325 22.63 47.80 -12.18
CA LEU A 325 21.62 48.55 -11.45
C LEU A 325 20.51 49.06 -12.36
N LYS A 326 20.87 49.53 -13.59
CA LYS A 326 19.91 49.95 -14.60
C LYS A 326 19.03 48.78 -15.07
N SER A 327 19.60 47.60 -15.22
CA SER A 327 18.91 46.40 -15.70
C SER A 327 17.88 45.92 -14.67
N ILE A 328 18.23 45.88 -13.37
CA ILE A 328 17.29 45.47 -12.31
C ILE A 328 16.17 46.51 -12.17
N LYS A 329 16.48 47.81 -12.18
CA LYS A 329 15.46 48.87 -12.17
C LYS A 329 14.48 48.76 -13.36
N LYS A 330 14.97 48.30 -14.51
CA LYS A 330 14.11 48.04 -15.69
C LYS A 330 13.25 46.78 -15.51
N LEU A 331 13.77 45.75 -14.84
CA LEU A 331 13.04 44.51 -14.52
C LEU A 331 11.83 44.78 -13.64
N VAL A 332 12.03 45.52 -12.55
CA VAL A 332 11.02 45.77 -11.49
C VAL A 332 10.05 46.90 -11.86
N LYS A 333 10.30 47.66 -12.94
CA LYS A 333 9.44 48.77 -13.32
C LYS A 333 8.05 48.25 -13.75
N PRO A 334 6.97 48.75 -13.16
CA PRO A 334 5.60 48.34 -13.50
C PRO A 334 5.34 48.56 -14.99
N THR A 335 4.76 47.59 -15.67
CA THR A 335 4.25 47.73 -17.01
C THR A 335 2.78 48.13 -16.96
N ILE A 336 2.37 48.96 -17.96
CA ILE A 336 1.01 49.53 -18.05
C ILE A 336 -0.08 48.44 -18.03
N PHE A 337 0.28 47.18 -18.39
CA PHE A 337 -0.64 46.07 -18.49
C PHE A 337 -0.79 45.24 -17.20
N ASN A 338 0.00 45.47 -16.13
CA ASN A 338 -0.01 44.66 -14.94
C ASN A 338 -0.18 45.49 -13.66
N ARG A 339 -1.39 45.98 -13.43
CA ARG A 339 -1.77 46.65 -12.16
C ARG A 339 -1.85 45.69 -10.94
N SER A 340 -1.86 44.37 -11.16
CA SER A 340 -1.84 43.37 -10.10
C SER A 340 -0.48 43.28 -9.36
N SER A 341 0.59 43.89 -9.91
CA SER A 341 1.92 44.02 -9.27
C SER A 341 1.95 44.80 -7.96
N TYR A 342 0.87 45.45 -7.56
CA TYR A 342 0.82 46.25 -6.32
C TYR A 342 0.95 45.44 -5.03
N LYS A 343 0.65 44.17 -5.03
CA LYS A 343 0.74 43.34 -3.82
C LYS A 343 2.17 43.10 -3.31
N ASN A 344 3.20 43.27 -4.17
CA ASN A 344 4.60 42.98 -3.83
C ASN A 344 5.53 44.16 -4.08
N LEU A 345 5.06 45.41 -3.80
CA LEU A 345 5.87 46.63 -3.96
C LEU A 345 7.19 46.59 -3.17
N TYR A 346 7.19 45.99 -1.97
CA TYR A 346 8.38 45.82 -1.17
C TYR A 346 9.45 44.96 -1.81
N LEU A 347 9.06 43.88 -2.56
CA LEU A 347 9.99 43.01 -3.28
C LEU A 347 10.72 43.73 -4.43
N ASN A 348 10.11 44.74 -5.02
CA ASN A 348 10.78 45.57 -6.06
C ASN A 348 11.96 46.36 -5.47
N ASP A 349 11.77 46.92 -4.25
CA ASP A 349 12.85 47.61 -3.54
C ASP A 349 13.92 46.63 -3.08
N ILE A 350 13.52 45.44 -2.58
CA ILE A 350 14.46 44.37 -2.22
C ILE A 350 15.30 43.95 -3.43
N ALA A 351 14.72 43.83 -4.62
CA ALA A 351 15.45 43.48 -5.83
C ALA A 351 16.55 44.50 -6.15
N ILE A 352 16.24 45.82 -6.05
CA ILE A 352 17.21 46.87 -6.28
C ILE A 352 18.27 46.88 -5.16
N ALA A 353 17.84 46.80 -3.89
CA ALA A 353 18.73 46.82 -2.74
C ALA A 353 19.74 45.66 -2.77
N ARG A 354 19.27 44.44 -3.11
CA ARG A 354 20.11 43.25 -3.19
C ARG A 354 21.13 43.33 -4.32
N THR A 355 20.71 43.78 -5.49
CA THR A 355 21.63 44.04 -6.62
C THR A 355 22.64 45.12 -6.26
N ALA A 356 22.22 46.23 -5.62
CA ALA A 356 23.11 47.28 -5.13
C ALA A 356 24.15 46.75 -4.12
N LEU A 357 23.75 45.90 -3.19
CA LEU A 357 24.65 45.25 -2.26
C LEU A 357 25.69 44.37 -3.00
N HIS A 358 25.28 43.58 -4.00
CA HIS A 358 26.15 42.73 -4.79
C HIS A 358 27.20 43.51 -5.62
N ILE A 359 26.92 44.76 -5.98
CA ILE A 359 27.88 45.64 -6.65
C ILE A 359 28.64 46.57 -5.68
N SER A 360 28.43 46.38 -4.36
CA SER A 360 29.03 47.21 -3.32
C SER A 360 28.60 48.68 -3.32
N ASP A 361 27.40 48.99 -3.84
CA ASP A 361 26.76 50.29 -3.70
C ASP A 361 25.91 50.31 -2.42
N LEU A 362 26.60 50.58 -1.29
CA LEU A 362 26.01 50.48 0.05
C LEU A 362 24.94 51.56 0.29
N LEU A 363 25.11 52.73 -0.29
CA LEU A 363 24.16 53.84 -0.15
C LEU A 363 22.82 53.49 -0.81
N THR A 364 22.85 53.03 -2.02
CA THR A 364 21.66 52.56 -2.75
C THR A 364 21.03 51.35 -2.06
N ALA A 365 21.84 50.40 -1.61
CA ALA A 365 21.35 49.21 -0.89
C ALA A 365 20.59 49.59 0.38
N LYS A 366 21.17 50.47 1.22
CA LYS A 366 20.56 50.96 2.47
C LYS A 366 19.28 51.76 2.22
N SER A 367 19.27 52.61 1.21
CA SER A 367 18.11 53.46 0.84
C SER A 367 16.91 52.60 0.43
N PHE A 368 17.10 51.69 -0.52
CA PHE A 368 16.02 50.82 -1.01
C PHE A 368 15.58 49.76 0.02
N ALA A 369 16.49 49.25 0.88
CA ALA A 369 16.10 48.37 1.99
C ALA A 369 15.19 49.10 2.99
N LYS A 370 15.50 50.36 3.34
CA LYS A 370 14.65 51.17 4.21
C LYS A 370 13.29 51.46 3.55
N SER A 371 13.27 51.85 2.26
CA SER A 371 12.03 52.03 1.50
C SER A 371 11.15 50.79 1.48
N SER A 372 11.76 49.61 1.39
CA SER A 372 11.04 48.33 1.50
C SER A 372 10.37 48.16 2.86
N LEU A 373 11.08 48.50 3.96
CA LEU A 373 10.53 48.41 5.34
C LEU A 373 9.39 49.41 5.62
N GLU A 374 9.40 50.56 4.97
CA GLU A 374 8.30 51.53 5.02
C GLU A 374 7.01 50.97 4.39
N LYS A 375 7.13 50.13 3.39
CA LYS A 375 6.00 49.48 2.71
C LYS A 375 5.51 48.25 3.47
N GLU A 376 6.44 47.40 3.89
CA GLU A 376 6.17 46.19 4.64
C GLU A 376 7.41 45.74 5.41
N LYS A 377 7.25 45.45 6.73
CA LYS A 377 8.33 44.83 7.51
C LYS A 377 8.60 43.43 7.00
N ASN A 378 9.83 43.19 6.58
CA ASN A 378 10.19 41.91 5.96
C ASN A 378 11.63 41.49 6.28
N PHE A 379 11.85 40.17 6.29
CA PHE A 379 13.14 39.58 6.59
C PHE A 379 14.26 40.04 5.65
N TYR A 380 13.98 40.14 4.37
CA TYR A 380 15.00 40.43 3.35
C TYR A 380 15.61 41.82 3.50
N ALA A 381 14.79 42.80 3.84
CA ALA A 381 15.29 44.16 4.05
C ALA A 381 16.19 44.25 5.27
N TYR A 382 15.81 43.64 6.40
CA TYR A 382 16.66 43.59 7.59
C TYR A 382 17.95 42.83 7.32
N GLN A 383 17.93 41.69 6.55
CA GLN A 383 19.12 40.98 6.15
C GLN A 383 20.09 41.86 5.35
N ILE A 384 19.59 42.62 4.36
CA ILE A 384 20.39 43.55 3.59
C ILE A 384 20.99 44.65 4.49
N LEU A 385 20.21 45.23 5.41
CA LEU A 385 20.70 46.25 6.32
C LEU A 385 21.75 45.70 7.28
N ILE A 386 21.64 44.45 7.75
CA ILE A 386 22.65 43.75 8.53
C ILE A 386 23.95 43.59 7.74
N ASP A 387 23.85 43.15 6.45
CA ASP A 387 25.02 42.96 5.63
C ASP A 387 25.68 44.29 5.27
N VAL A 388 24.92 45.38 5.06
CA VAL A 388 25.45 46.72 4.90
C VAL A 388 26.15 47.20 6.19
N ALA A 389 25.51 47.05 7.37
CA ALA A 389 26.10 47.46 8.64
C ALA A 389 27.40 46.71 8.99
N LYS A 390 27.51 45.42 8.61
CA LYS A 390 28.75 44.64 8.72
C LYS A 390 29.87 45.23 7.86
N ILE A 391 29.56 45.58 6.61
CA ILE A 391 30.55 46.15 5.67
C ILE A 391 30.95 47.54 6.13
N GLU A 392 30.00 48.37 6.63
CA GLU A 392 30.24 49.70 7.18
C GLU A 392 30.89 49.67 8.57
N GLN A 393 31.04 48.52 9.22
CA GLN A 393 31.51 48.29 10.60
C GLN A 393 30.66 49.10 11.63
N ASN A 394 29.41 49.33 11.35
CA ASN A 394 28.46 50.07 12.21
C ASN A 394 27.77 49.11 13.19
N SER A 395 28.33 49.00 14.40
CA SER A 395 27.80 48.10 15.45
C SER A 395 26.39 48.49 15.96
N ALA A 396 26.06 49.75 15.98
CA ALA A 396 24.74 50.23 16.45
C ALA A 396 23.62 49.81 15.48
N ASP A 397 23.80 50.10 14.18
CA ASP A 397 22.87 49.66 13.15
C ASP A 397 22.80 48.10 13.04
N LEU A 398 23.92 47.42 13.25
CA LEU A 398 24.00 45.95 13.25
C LEU A 398 23.12 45.38 14.39
N LEU A 399 23.31 45.80 15.63
CA LEU A 399 22.53 45.32 16.78
C LEU A 399 21.05 45.59 16.63
N LYS A 400 20.70 46.82 16.18
CA LYS A 400 19.31 47.19 15.91
C LYS A 400 18.65 46.25 14.94
N ASN A 401 19.25 46.01 13.78
CA ASN A 401 18.67 45.18 12.74
C ASN A 401 18.68 43.69 13.11
N LEU A 402 19.65 43.23 13.92
CA LEU A 402 19.67 41.86 14.45
C LEU A 402 18.49 41.59 15.40
N ASN A 403 18.12 42.58 16.26
CA ASN A 403 16.97 42.42 17.12
C ASN A 403 15.65 42.38 16.34
N GLU A 404 15.52 43.21 15.32
CA GLU A 404 14.31 43.27 14.50
C GLU A 404 14.14 41.99 13.65
N ILE A 405 15.22 41.44 13.09
CA ILE A 405 15.14 40.24 12.23
C ILE A 405 14.73 38.97 13.00
N GLN A 406 14.96 38.93 14.32
CA GLN A 406 14.54 37.81 15.18
C GLN A 406 13.02 37.63 15.24
N LEU A 407 12.26 38.69 14.92
CA LEU A 407 10.80 38.62 14.85
C LEU A 407 10.29 37.85 13.61
N PHE A 408 11.18 37.54 12.68
CA PHE A 408 10.86 36.83 11.45
C PHE A 408 11.49 35.44 11.47
N LYS A 409 10.70 34.43 11.09
CA LYS A 409 11.26 33.11 10.80
C LYS A 409 12.28 33.25 9.66
N LYS A 410 13.37 32.48 9.71
CA LYS A 410 14.44 32.51 8.72
C LYS A 410 13.90 32.26 7.30
N GLN A 411 13.71 33.32 6.51
CA GLN A 411 12.92 33.31 5.28
C GLN A 411 13.73 33.15 3.99
N SER A 412 15.06 33.01 4.08
CA SER A 412 15.93 33.03 2.89
C SER A 412 16.25 31.69 2.25
N ASN A 413 15.67 30.61 2.73
CA ASN A 413 15.98 29.26 2.33
C ASN A 413 14.73 28.39 2.32
N TYR A 414 14.85 27.20 1.73
CA TYR A 414 13.87 26.14 1.95
C TYR A 414 13.90 25.70 3.40
N VAL A 415 12.77 25.61 4.04
CA VAL A 415 12.62 25.18 5.43
C VAL A 415 11.79 23.92 5.47
N CYS A 416 12.21 22.95 6.26
CA CYS A 416 11.43 21.73 6.45
C CYS A 416 10.27 22.00 7.41
N ASP A 417 9.04 21.74 6.98
CA ASP A 417 7.83 21.94 7.77
C ASP A 417 7.70 21.00 8.98
N VAL A 418 8.56 19.96 9.04
CA VAL A 418 8.52 18.93 10.09
C VAL A 418 9.57 19.17 11.19
N CYS A 419 10.77 19.63 10.83
CA CYS A 419 11.89 19.74 11.78
C CYS A 419 12.61 21.08 11.73
N ASP A 420 12.07 22.06 11.01
CA ASP A 420 12.62 23.41 10.83
C ASP A 420 14.06 23.47 10.28
N ALA A 421 14.59 22.35 9.76
CA ALA A 421 15.90 22.33 9.11
C ALA A 421 15.89 23.18 7.85
N THR A 422 16.94 24.00 7.67
CA THR A 422 17.04 24.90 6.52
C THR A 422 17.95 24.32 5.43
N ALA A 423 17.60 24.48 4.16
CA ALA A 423 18.40 24.06 3.01
C ALA A 423 18.56 25.20 2.00
N VAL A 424 19.74 25.32 1.43
CA VAL A 424 20.06 26.32 0.38
C VAL A 424 19.39 26.00 -0.95
N SER A 425 19.12 24.72 -1.18
CA SER A 425 18.43 24.25 -2.39
C SER A 425 17.34 23.28 -1.99
N TRP A 426 16.28 23.24 -2.77
CA TRP A 426 15.21 22.27 -2.61
C TRP A 426 15.75 20.84 -2.81
N SER A 427 15.15 19.92 -2.03
CA SER A 427 15.24 18.47 -2.25
C SER A 427 13.87 17.85 -1.99
N ASP A 428 13.63 16.69 -2.55
CA ASP A 428 12.39 15.92 -2.38
C ASP A 428 12.21 15.38 -0.97
N SER A 429 13.32 15.25 -0.22
CA SER A 429 13.32 14.77 1.17
C SER A 429 14.23 15.63 2.04
N CYS A 430 13.85 15.83 3.29
CA CYS A 430 14.66 16.59 4.24
C CYS A 430 15.92 15.82 4.63
N HIS A 431 17.07 16.50 4.59
CA HIS A 431 18.35 15.91 4.95
C HIS A 431 18.50 15.60 6.46
N ASN A 432 17.67 16.21 7.32
CA ASN A 432 17.72 16.02 8.77
C ASN A 432 16.72 14.95 9.25
N CYS A 433 15.45 15.08 8.89
CA CYS A 433 14.39 14.18 9.39
C CYS A 433 13.90 13.17 8.33
N ASN A 434 14.42 13.20 7.11
CA ASN A 434 14.04 12.36 5.97
C ASN A 434 12.55 12.46 5.60
N SER A 435 11.84 13.48 6.07
CA SER A 435 10.44 13.71 5.68
C SER A 435 10.38 14.08 4.21
N TYR A 436 9.49 13.37 3.49
CA TYR A 436 9.25 13.61 2.08
C TYR A 436 8.35 14.83 1.85
N ASP A 437 8.61 15.60 0.79
CA ASP A 437 7.87 16.80 0.37
C ASP A 437 7.65 17.81 1.52
N SER A 438 8.64 17.92 2.37
CA SER A 438 8.57 18.74 3.60
C SER A 438 9.28 20.09 3.45
N PHE A 439 9.93 20.37 2.33
CA PHE A 439 10.57 21.65 2.09
C PHE A 439 9.62 22.62 1.44
N SER A 440 9.26 23.65 2.17
CA SER A 440 8.57 24.85 1.68
C SER A 440 9.51 26.03 1.65
N TRP A 441 9.26 26.98 0.76
CA TRP A 441 9.91 28.29 0.80
C TRP A 441 9.10 29.18 1.71
N ASN A 442 9.64 29.57 2.86
CA ASN A 442 9.01 30.56 3.73
C ASN A 442 9.11 31.97 3.09
N ASN A 443 7.98 32.52 2.73
CA ASN A 443 7.84 33.90 2.28
C ASN A 443 7.78 34.85 3.49
#